data_fbb2f294e542d6c5ab398cba5780f782
#
_entry.id   fbb2f294e542d6c5ab398cba5780f782
#
_cell.length_a   1.000
_cell.length_b   1.000
_cell.length_c   1.000
_cell.angle_alpha   90.00
_cell.angle_beta   90.00
_cell.angle_gamma   90.00
#
_symmetry.space_group_name_H-M   'P 1'
#
loop_
_entity.id
_entity.type
_entity.pdbx_description
1 polymer ?
#
loop_
_entity_poly.entity_id
_entity_poly.type
_entity_poly.pdbx_seq_one_letter_code
_entity_poly.pdbx_strand_id
1 'polypeptide(L)'
;MNFNFDLVVTSFPLLLLGAGVTIKITVMSVALGVLIGLFVGIARICRVRPLRFLAAVYVDFFRGTPLLVQIFLFYFAVPVITGQRIDPYVAAVGSCGINSGAYVAEIVRAGIQSIDKGQMEAGRSLGMTWAQTMRYIIVPQAIKRVIPPLGNEFIALLKDSSLVSVIGFEELTRRGQLIIAKTYGSLEIWFSVAIIYLVMTLSISRLVAYLEKRYNTDDRH
;
A
#
# COMPACT_ATOMS: atom_id res chain seq x y z
N MET A 1 -20.15 -9.64 -32.91
CA MET A 1 -20.36 -8.77 -31.73
C MET A 1 -19.71 -7.44 -32.07
N ASN A 2 -20.48 -6.36 -32.17
CA ASN A 2 -19.90 -5.02 -32.40
C ASN A 2 -19.65 -4.37 -31.05
N PHE A 3 -18.45 -3.83 -30.86
CA PHE A 3 -18.08 -3.10 -29.65
C PHE A 3 -18.92 -1.83 -29.52
N ASN A 4 -19.61 -1.64 -28.40
CA ASN A 4 -20.52 -0.53 -28.18
C ASN A 4 -19.79 0.68 -27.56
N PHE A 5 -19.33 1.60 -28.41
CA PHE A 5 -18.65 2.83 -27.97
C PHE A 5 -19.58 3.78 -27.20
N ASP A 6 -20.87 3.83 -27.50
CA ASP A 6 -21.82 4.70 -26.80
C ASP A 6 -21.97 4.28 -25.33
N LEU A 7 -21.91 2.98 -25.05
CA LEU A 7 -21.91 2.45 -23.70
C LEU A 7 -20.65 2.91 -22.93
N VAL A 8 -19.48 2.89 -23.56
CA VAL A 8 -18.24 3.36 -22.95
C VAL A 8 -18.36 4.84 -22.60
N VAL A 9 -18.79 5.69 -23.55
CA VAL A 9 -18.90 7.14 -23.35
C VAL A 9 -19.89 7.48 -22.23
N THR A 10 -21.08 6.85 -22.24
CA THR A 10 -22.13 7.08 -21.22
C THR A 10 -21.73 6.58 -19.83
N SER A 11 -20.94 5.52 -19.74
CA SER A 11 -20.50 4.96 -18.47
C SER A 11 -19.26 5.63 -17.89
N PHE A 12 -18.48 6.34 -18.72
CA PHE A 12 -17.19 6.90 -18.35
C PHE A 12 -17.23 7.84 -17.14
N PRO A 13 -18.20 8.77 -16.98
CA PRO A 13 -18.29 9.62 -15.79
C PRO A 13 -18.45 8.82 -14.49
N LEU A 14 -19.25 7.75 -14.52
CA LEU A 14 -19.47 6.89 -13.35
C LEU A 14 -18.21 6.09 -12.98
N LEU A 15 -17.47 5.62 -13.99
CA LEU A 15 -16.18 4.94 -13.77
C LEU A 15 -15.13 5.91 -13.21
N LEU A 16 -15.07 7.15 -13.67
CA LEU A 16 -14.15 8.16 -13.12
C LEU A 16 -14.47 8.49 -11.65
N LEU A 17 -15.74 8.56 -11.28
CA LEU A 17 -16.11 8.71 -9.87
C LEU A 17 -15.59 7.51 -9.03
N GLY A 18 -15.71 6.28 -9.57
CA GLY A 18 -15.14 5.09 -8.95
C GLY A 18 -13.61 5.17 -8.82
N ALA A 19 -12.91 5.64 -9.86
CA ALA A 19 -11.46 5.85 -9.82
C ALA A 19 -11.05 6.84 -8.72
N GLY A 20 -11.78 7.93 -8.54
CA GLY A 20 -11.55 8.87 -7.44
C GLY A 20 -11.69 8.21 -6.07
N VAL A 21 -12.68 7.32 -5.89
CA VAL A 21 -12.85 6.54 -4.66
C VAL A 21 -11.70 5.56 -4.45
N THR A 22 -11.26 4.85 -5.50
CA THR A 22 -10.09 3.96 -5.47
C THR A 22 -8.83 4.69 -5.00
N ILE A 23 -8.55 5.87 -5.57
CA ILE A 23 -7.40 6.70 -5.16
C ILE A 23 -7.54 7.11 -3.69
N LYS A 24 -8.73 7.56 -3.26
CA LYS A 24 -8.98 7.98 -1.87
C LYS A 24 -8.70 6.84 -0.88
N ILE A 25 -9.23 5.63 -1.13
CA ILE A 25 -8.96 4.45 -0.29
C ILE A 25 -7.46 4.17 -0.26
N THR A 26 -6.81 4.11 -1.43
CA THR A 26 -5.39 3.79 -1.53
C THR A 26 -4.54 4.77 -0.73
N VAL A 27 -4.75 6.09 -0.89
CA VAL A 27 -4.01 7.12 -0.15
C VAL A 27 -4.19 6.97 1.35
N MET A 28 -5.42 6.79 1.82
CA MET A 28 -5.71 6.63 3.26
C MET A 28 -5.12 5.34 3.82
N SER A 29 -5.22 4.25 3.07
CA SER A 29 -4.66 2.94 3.47
C SER A 29 -3.14 2.97 3.51
N VAL A 30 -2.48 3.57 2.50
CA VAL A 30 -1.01 3.70 2.51
C VAL A 30 -0.55 4.63 3.63
N ALA A 31 -1.24 5.75 3.88
CA ALA A 31 -0.91 6.63 4.99
C ALA A 31 -0.96 5.89 6.33
N LEU A 32 -2.03 5.13 6.57
CA LEU A 32 -2.16 4.27 7.76
C LEU A 32 -1.08 3.19 7.78
N GLY A 33 -0.82 2.55 6.63
CA GLY A 33 0.22 1.53 6.45
C GLY A 33 1.63 2.06 6.74
N VAL A 34 1.96 3.27 6.29
CA VAL A 34 3.24 3.92 6.58
C VAL A 34 3.39 4.18 8.08
N LEU A 35 2.34 4.70 8.74
CA LEU A 35 2.37 4.92 10.19
C LEU A 35 2.62 3.60 10.94
N ILE A 36 1.81 2.57 10.70
CA ILE A 36 1.97 1.26 11.34
C ILE A 36 3.34 0.65 11.00
N GLY A 37 3.71 0.67 9.72
CA GLY A 37 4.92 0.05 9.20
C GLY A 37 6.21 0.67 9.73
N LEU A 38 6.23 1.98 9.96
CA LEU A 38 7.37 2.64 10.62
C LEU A 38 7.58 2.12 12.04
N PHE A 39 6.51 2.09 12.87
CA PHE A 39 6.61 1.58 14.23
C PHE A 39 7.00 0.11 14.28
N VAL A 40 6.32 -0.72 13.46
CA VAL A 40 6.59 -2.17 13.41
C VAL A 40 7.98 -2.46 12.81
N GLY A 41 8.40 -1.74 11.78
CA GLY A 41 9.72 -1.88 11.17
C GLY A 41 10.85 -1.55 12.14
N ILE A 42 10.70 -0.49 12.93
CA ILE A 42 11.64 -0.15 14.02
C ILE A 42 11.62 -1.23 15.10
N ALA A 43 10.45 -1.74 15.49
CA ALA A 43 10.33 -2.82 16.45
C ALA A 43 11.02 -4.11 15.98
N ARG A 44 11.03 -4.41 14.68
CA ARG A 44 11.71 -5.55 14.06
C ARG A 44 13.24 -5.51 14.20
N ILE A 45 13.83 -4.32 14.33
CA ILE A 45 15.29 -4.14 14.47
C ILE A 45 15.73 -3.82 15.89
N CYS A 46 14.79 -3.62 16.83
CA CYS A 46 15.13 -3.29 18.21
C CYS A 46 15.76 -4.48 18.95
N ARG A 47 16.47 -4.18 20.07
CA ARG A 47 17.13 -5.21 20.91
C ARG A 47 16.16 -5.92 21.86
N VAL A 48 14.96 -5.38 22.06
CA VAL A 48 13.94 -5.92 22.98
C VAL A 48 13.28 -7.15 22.34
N ARG A 49 13.66 -8.34 22.78
CA ARG A 49 13.22 -9.62 22.20
C ARG A 49 11.69 -9.78 22.09
N PRO A 50 10.87 -9.50 23.15
CA PRO A 50 9.42 -9.63 23.06
C PRO A 50 8.81 -8.73 21.98
N LEU A 51 9.24 -7.46 21.90
CA LEU A 51 8.74 -6.51 20.93
C LEU A 51 9.08 -6.91 19.49
N ARG A 52 10.32 -7.39 19.28
CA ARG A 52 10.75 -7.93 17.99
C ARG A 52 9.94 -9.16 17.58
N PHE A 53 9.63 -10.05 18.53
CA PHE A 53 8.82 -11.25 18.29
C PHE A 53 7.39 -10.88 17.89
N LEU A 54 6.72 -9.99 18.62
CA LEU A 54 5.35 -9.54 18.29
C LEU A 54 5.29 -8.86 16.92
N ALA A 55 6.29 -8.02 16.63
CA ALA A 55 6.40 -7.38 15.32
C ALA A 55 6.63 -8.40 14.20
N ALA A 56 7.38 -9.50 14.46
CA ALA A 56 7.57 -10.57 13.49
C ALA A 56 6.25 -11.31 13.23
N VAL A 57 5.54 -11.72 14.29
CA VAL A 57 4.23 -12.41 14.17
C VAL A 57 3.24 -11.57 13.36
N TYR A 58 3.16 -10.26 13.63
CA TYR A 58 2.31 -9.37 12.85
C TYR A 58 2.67 -9.38 11.36
N VAL A 59 3.95 -9.16 11.02
CA VAL A 59 4.41 -9.11 9.63
C VAL A 59 4.19 -10.44 8.93
N ASP A 60 4.52 -11.56 9.58
CA ASP A 60 4.40 -12.89 9.00
C ASP A 60 2.94 -13.26 8.78
N PHE A 61 2.03 -12.90 9.70
CA PHE A 61 0.60 -13.14 9.57
C PHE A 61 -0.01 -12.36 8.39
N PHE A 62 0.20 -11.03 8.33
CA PHE A 62 -0.44 -10.20 7.31
C PHE A 62 0.17 -10.39 5.91
N ARG A 63 1.46 -10.73 5.81
CA ARG A 63 2.09 -11.07 4.54
C ARG A 63 1.88 -12.53 4.14
N GLY A 64 1.58 -13.41 5.08
CA GLY A 64 1.33 -14.84 4.86
C GLY A 64 -0.13 -15.19 4.56
N THR A 65 -1.06 -14.23 4.68
CA THR A 65 -2.48 -14.46 4.41
C THR A 65 -3.00 -13.57 3.28
N PRO A 66 -3.99 -14.04 2.47
CA PRO A 66 -4.53 -13.24 1.37
C PRO A 66 -5.26 -11.98 1.88
N LEU A 67 -5.03 -10.83 1.23
CA LEU A 67 -5.73 -9.59 1.57
C LEU A 67 -7.26 -9.73 1.51
N LEU A 68 -7.79 -10.47 0.55
CA LEU A 68 -9.23 -10.76 0.45
C LEU A 68 -9.79 -11.37 1.73
N VAL A 69 -9.08 -12.34 2.31
CA VAL A 69 -9.49 -13.00 3.58
C VAL A 69 -9.43 -11.99 4.74
N GLN A 70 -8.43 -11.12 4.76
CA GLN A 70 -8.31 -10.07 5.78
C GLN A 70 -9.46 -9.06 5.69
N ILE A 71 -9.88 -8.66 4.47
CA ILE A 71 -11.06 -7.81 4.26
C ILE A 71 -12.31 -8.48 4.83
N PHE A 72 -12.53 -9.77 4.56
CA PHE A 72 -13.66 -10.50 5.11
C PHE A 72 -13.61 -10.62 6.64
N LEU A 73 -12.46 -10.89 7.21
CA LEU A 73 -12.29 -10.92 8.67
C LEU A 73 -12.62 -9.57 9.31
N PHE A 74 -12.13 -8.47 8.71
CA PHE A 74 -12.42 -7.13 9.20
C PHE A 74 -13.90 -6.77 9.10
N TYR A 75 -14.52 -7.05 7.96
CA TYR A 75 -15.89 -6.63 7.69
C TYR A 75 -16.94 -7.50 8.35
N PHE A 76 -16.71 -8.82 8.44
CA PHE A 76 -17.69 -9.77 8.98
C PHE A 76 -17.38 -10.25 10.40
N ALA A 77 -16.10 -10.51 10.74
CA ALA A 77 -15.78 -11.06 12.04
C ALA A 77 -15.74 -10.00 13.16
N VAL A 78 -15.25 -8.79 12.87
CA VAL A 78 -15.19 -7.73 13.88
C VAL A 78 -16.59 -7.36 14.40
N PRO A 79 -17.64 -7.19 13.58
CA PRO A 79 -19.00 -6.98 14.07
C PRO A 79 -19.53 -8.10 14.97
N VAL A 80 -19.17 -9.35 14.70
CA VAL A 80 -19.57 -10.49 15.53
C VAL A 80 -18.96 -10.40 16.93
N ILE A 81 -17.70 -9.95 17.02
CA ILE A 81 -16.96 -9.84 18.28
C ILE A 81 -17.40 -8.59 19.08
N THR A 82 -17.61 -7.46 18.39
CA THR A 82 -17.87 -6.16 19.03
C THR A 82 -19.35 -5.85 19.21
N GLY A 83 -20.25 -6.58 18.52
CA GLY A 83 -21.68 -6.27 18.48
C GLY A 83 -22.05 -5.04 17.64
N GLN A 84 -21.07 -4.39 16.98
CA GLN A 84 -21.27 -3.14 16.24
C GLN A 84 -20.97 -3.36 14.74
N ARG A 85 -21.83 -2.80 13.87
CA ARG A 85 -21.58 -2.80 12.43
C ARG A 85 -20.43 -1.86 12.10
N ILE A 86 -19.56 -2.32 11.20
CA ILE A 86 -18.45 -1.50 10.67
C ILE A 86 -18.88 -0.87 9.35
N ASP A 87 -18.62 0.41 9.21
CA ASP A 87 -18.76 1.10 7.94
C ASP A 87 -17.84 0.48 6.87
N PRO A 88 -18.34 0.19 5.65
CA PRO A 88 -17.53 -0.42 4.59
C PRO A 88 -16.25 0.35 4.23
N TYR A 89 -16.27 1.69 4.34
CA TYR A 89 -15.08 2.50 4.11
C TYR A 89 -14.03 2.28 5.21
N VAL A 90 -14.46 2.23 6.48
CA VAL A 90 -13.57 1.94 7.61
C VAL A 90 -12.98 0.54 7.49
N ALA A 91 -13.79 -0.44 7.10
CA ALA A 91 -13.33 -1.81 6.87
C ALA A 91 -12.30 -1.87 5.71
N ALA A 92 -12.57 -1.18 4.60
CA ALA A 92 -11.66 -1.13 3.45
C ALA A 92 -10.33 -0.47 3.82
N VAL A 93 -10.35 0.75 4.38
CA VAL A 93 -9.13 1.47 4.77
C VAL A 93 -8.38 0.74 5.88
N GLY A 94 -9.09 0.19 6.87
CA GLY A 94 -8.48 -0.55 7.98
C GLY A 94 -7.78 -1.82 7.53
N SER A 95 -8.44 -2.70 6.79
CA SER A 95 -7.86 -3.96 6.31
C SER A 95 -6.69 -3.73 5.35
N CYS A 96 -6.87 -2.86 4.35
CA CYS A 96 -5.80 -2.51 3.41
C CYS A 96 -4.62 -1.80 4.10
N GLY A 97 -4.90 -0.91 5.06
CA GLY A 97 -3.85 -0.17 5.77
C GLY A 97 -3.04 -1.05 6.73
N ILE A 98 -3.70 -1.97 7.44
CA ILE A 98 -3.01 -2.94 8.30
C ILE A 98 -2.19 -3.91 7.47
N ASN A 99 -2.71 -4.38 6.33
CA ASN A 99 -1.95 -5.21 5.40
C ASN A 99 -0.72 -4.47 4.88
N SER A 100 -0.91 -3.27 4.32
CA SER A 100 0.20 -2.43 3.82
C SER A 100 1.22 -2.11 4.92
N GLY A 101 0.79 -1.93 6.17
CA GLY A 101 1.68 -1.75 7.31
C GLY A 101 2.68 -2.88 7.49
N ALA A 102 2.30 -4.12 7.22
CA ALA A 102 3.22 -5.26 7.27
C ALA A 102 4.27 -5.23 6.15
N TYR A 103 3.87 -4.84 4.93
CA TYR A 103 4.81 -4.66 3.81
C TYR A 103 5.74 -3.47 4.04
N VAL A 104 5.22 -2.34 4.50
CA VAL A 104 6.01 -1.16 4.84
C VAL A 104 7.00 -1.45 5.96
N ALA A 105 6.61 -2.21 7.00
CA ALA A 105 7.52 -2.62 8.07
C ALA A 105 8.73 -3.40 7.54
N GLU A 106 8.51 -4.28 6.57
CA GLU A 106 9.57 -5.05 5.94
C GLU A 106 10.44 -4.18 5.03
N ILE A 107 9.83 -3.25 4.28
CA ILE A 107 10.54 -2.27 3.45
C ILE A 107 11.48 -1.42 4.34
N VAL A 108 10.98 -0.91 5.46
CA VAL A 108 11.78 -0.11 6.41
C VAL A 108 12.91 -0.95 7.01
N ARG A 109 12.61 -2.18 7.47
CA ARG A 109 13.63 -3.09 8.01
C ARG A 109 14.72 -3.38 6.97
N ALA A 110 14.32 -3.75 5.76
CA ALA A 110 15.25 -4.07 4.66
C ALA A 110 16.08 -2.85 4.26
N GLY A 111 15.47 -1.67 4.17
CA GLY A 111 16.15 -0.42 3.86
C GLY A 111 17.24 -0.07 4.87
N ILE A 112 16.95 -0.19 6.18
CA ILE A 112 17.96 0.05 7.22
C ILE A 112 19.06 -1.02 7.20
N GLN A 113 18.71 -2.29 7.03
CA GLN A 113 19.67 -3.40 7.00
C GLN A 113 20.52 -3.45 5.72
N SER A 114 20.10 -2.78 4.65
CA SER A 114 20.86 -2.70 3.40
C SER A 114 22.04 -1.75 3.48
N ILE A 115 22.12 -0.88 4.52
CA ILE A 115 23.26 0.02 4.72
C ILE A 115 24.46 -0.80 5.22
N ASP A 116 25.63 -0.53 4.63
CA ASP A 116 26.86 -1.21 4.99
C ASP A 116 27.17 -1.08 6.49
N LYS A 117 27.53 -2.21 7.12
CA LYS A 117 27.82 -2.27 8.56
C LYS A 117 29.00 -1.40 8.95
N GLY A 118 29.95 -1.19 8.03
CA GLY A 118 31.09 -0.29 8.22
C GLY A 118 30.68 1.16 8.48
N GLN A 119 29.52 1.62 7.98
CA GLN A 119 28.97 2.93 8.32
C GLN A 119 28.66 3.06 9.82
N MET A 120 28.09 2.02 10.40
CA MET A 120 27.82 1.95 11.84
C MET A 120 29.15 1.89 12.63
N GLU A 121 30.09 1.08 12.18
CA GLU A 121 31.39 0.88 12.84
C GLU A 121 32.22 2.17 12.79
N ALA A 122 32.26 2.85 11.64
CA ALA A 122 32.94 4.13 11.47
C ALA A 122 32.37 5.22 12.39
N GLY A 123 31.03 5.37 12.43
CA GLY A 123 30.38 6.33 13.34
C GLY A 123 30.71 6.03 14.82
N ARG A 124 30.70 4.75 15.21
CA ARG A 124 31.08 4.32 16.56
C ARG A 124 32.55 4.58 16.90
N SER A 125 33.44 4.39 15.94
CA SER A 125 34.88 4.68 16.09
C SER A 125 35.19 6.17 16.26
N LEU A 126 34.32 7.03 15.69
CA LEU A 126 34.39 8.48 15.91
C LEU A 126 33.74 8.93 17.23
N GLY A 127 33.38 8.01 18.12
CA GLY A 127 32.80 8.31 19.43
C GLY A 127 31.29 8.60 19.42
N MET A 128 30.61 8.47 18.28
CA MET A 128 29.14 8.63 18.22
C MET A 128 28.44 7.51 18.98
N THR A 129 27.37 7.83 19.69
CA THR A 129 26.46 6.82 20.25
C THR A 129 25.73 6.07 19.13
N TRP A 130 25.19 4.88 19.43
CA TRP A 130 24.38 4.14 18.45
C TRP A 130 23.23 5.00 17.90
N ALA A 131 22.53 5.75 18.75
CA ALA A 131 21.44 6.61 18.36
C ALA A 131 21.87 7.76 17.45
N GLN A 132 23.05 8.36 17.72
CA GLN A 132 23.62 9.38 16.86
C GLN A 132 24.00 8.82 15.49
N THR A 133 24.69 7.67 15.46
CA THR A 133 25.04 7.01 14.18
C THR A 133 23.80 6.64 13.37
N MET A 134 22.77 6.08 14.02
CA MET A 134 21.49 5.82 13.37
C MET A 134 20.88 7.10 12.77
N ARG A 135 20.78 8.16 13.58
CA ARG A 135 20.08 9.39 13.18
C ARG A 135 20.80 10.16 12.07
N TYR A 136 22.14 10.27 12.17
CA TYR A 136 22.90 11.16 11.29
C TYR A 136 23.55 10.44 10.11
N ILE A 137 23.76 9.13 10.17
CA ILE A 137 24.44 8.36 9.12
C ILE A 137 23.52 7.35 8.46
N ILE A 138 22.90 6.45 9.25
CA ILE A 138 22.17 5.30 8.70
C ILE A 138 20.79 5.70 8.16
N VAL A 139 19.97 6.38 8.96
CA VAL A 139 18.60 6.72 8.59
C VAL A 139 18.52 7.60 7.32
N PRO A 140 19.35 8.65 7.14
CA PRO A 140 19.32 9.44 5.90
C PRO A 140 19.62 8.61 4.65
N GLN A 141 20.54 7.67 4.73
CA GLN A 141 20.84 6.74 3.63
C GLN A 141 19.72 5.73 3.42
N ALA A 142 19.17 5.16 4.52
CA ALA A 142 18.08 4.19 4.46
C ALA A 142 16.80 4.77 3.83
N ILE A 143 16.47 6.06 4.11
CA ILE A 143 15.31 6.73 3.51
C ILE A 143 15.40 6.70 1.98
N LYS A 144 16.56 7.01 1.40
CA LYS A 144 16.75 6.95 -0.06
C LYS A 144 16.46 5.56 -0.63
N ARG A 145 16.82 4.48 0.10
CA ARG A 145 16.60 3.09 -0.32
C ARG A 145 15.17 2.60 -0.05
N VAL A 146 14.43 3.25 0.83
CA VAL A 146 13.04 2.89 1.19
C VAL A 146 12.03 3.52 0.22
N ILE A 147 12.30 4.70 -0.35
CA ILE A 147 11.37 5.43 -1.22
C ILE A 147 10.92 4.60 -2.44
N PRO A 148 11.81 3.94 -3.24
CA PRO A 148 11.37 3.16 -4.40
C PRO A 148 10.43 2.00 -4.04
N PRO A 149 10.74 1.13 -3.06
CA PRO A 149 9.82 0.07 -2.65
C PRO A 149 8.49 0.59 -2.09
N LEU A 150 8.47 1.76 -1.39
CA LEU A 150 7.22 2.39 -0.95
C LEU A 150 6.34 2.83 -2.13
N GLY A 151 6.96 3.36 -3.18
CA GLY A 151 6.24 3.69 -4.41
C GLY A 151 5.62 2.45 -5.07
N ASN A 152 6.35 1.34 -5.10
CA ASN A 152 5.85 0.07 -5.61
C ASN A 152 4.71 -0.50 -4.74
N GLU A 153 4.82 -0.38 -3.42
CA GLU A 153 3.74 -0.75 -2.48
C GLU A 153 2.47 0.07 -2.73
N PHE A 154 2.60 1.38 -2.97
CA PHE A 154 1.46 2.22 -3.33
C PHE A 154 0.76 1.73 -4.61
N ILE A 155 1.53 1.40 -5.66
CA ILE A 155 0.99 0.89 -6.92
C ILE A 155 0.34 -0.49 -6.73
N ALA A 156 0.92 -1.35 -5.92
CA ALA A 156 0.35 -2.66 -5.58
C ALA A 156 -1.00 -2.47 -4.88
N LEU A 157 -1.04 -1.67 -3.82
CA LEU A 157 -2.25 -1.43 -3.03
C LEU A 157 -3.35 -0.72 -3.84
N LEU A 158 -3.00 0.16 -4.80
CA LEU A 158 -3.97 0.77 -5.71
C LEU A 158 -4.75 -0.30 -6.50
N LYS A 159 -4.09 -1.35 -6.95
CA LYS A 159 -4.74 -2.47 -7.67
C LYS A 159 -5.48 -3.39 -6.69
N ASP A 160 -4.87 -3.70 -5.56
CA ASP A 160 -5.41 -4.60 -4.55
C ASP A 160 -6.64 -4.00 -3.84
N SER A 161 -6.80 -2.66 -3.84
CA SER A 161 -8.00 -1.98 -3.37
C SER A 161 -9.27 -2.39 -4.16
N SER A 162 -9.13 -2.94 -5.37
CA SER A 162 -10.24 -3.54 -6.12
C SER A 162 -10.93 -4.70 -5.38
N LEU A 163 -10.21 -5.38 -4.48
CA LEU A 163 -10.76 -6.47 -3.67
C LEU A 163 -11.84 -6.00 -2.68
N VAL A 164 -11.89 -4.69 -2.33
CA VAL A 164 -12.95 -4.18 -1.45
C VAL A 164 -14.33 -4.17 -2.12
N SER A 165 -14.39 -4.35 -3.45
CA SER A 165 -15.63 -4.55 -4.20
C SER A 165 -16.48 -5.70 -3.65
N VAL A 166 -15.86 -6.73 -3.06
CA VAL A 166 -16.55 -7.92 -2.51
C VAL A 166 -17.43 -7.61 -1.29
N ILE A 167 -17.11 -6.55 -0.55
CA ILE A 167 -17.95 -6.07 0.56
C ILE A 167 -18.95 -4.99 0.13
N GLY A 168 -19.15 -4.83 -1.18
CA GLY A 168 -20.12 -3.91 -1.77
C GLY A 168 -19.67 -2.46 -1.82
N PHE A 169 -18.41 -2.15 -1.52
CA PHE A 169 -17.91 -0.79 -1.57
C PHE A 169 -17.70 -0.30 -3.01
N GLU A 170 -18.32 0.84 -3.37
CA GLU A 170 -18.42 1.34 -4.76
C GLU A 170 -17.15 2.08 -5.22
N GLU A 171 -16.02 1.38 -5.25
CA GLU A 171 -14.81 1.80 -5.95
C GLU A 171 -14.91 1.47 -7.47
N LEU A 172 -13.85 1.68 -8.23
CA LEU A 172 -13.85 1.55 -9.69
C LEU A 172 -14.35 0.17 -10.19
N THR A 173 -13.85 -0.93 -9.61
CA THR A 173 -14.25 -2.30 -10.00
C THR A 173 -15.71 -2.56 -9.69
N ARG A 174 -16.19 -2.18 -8.49
CA ARG A 174 -17.59 -2.34 -8.11
C ARG A 174 -18.52 -1.54 -9.00
N ARG A 175 -18.17 -0.31 -9.36
CA ARG A 175 -18.96 0.47 -10.31
C ARG A 175 -19.01 -0.17 -11.67
N GLY A 176 -17.92 -0.76 -12.16
CA GLY A 176 -17.92 -1.60 -13.36
C GLY A 176 -18.92 -2.75 -13.26
N GLN A 177 -18.90 -3.51 -12.15
CA GLN A 177 -19.85 -4.60 -11.92
C GLN A 177 -21.31 -4.13 -11.96
N LEU A 178 -21.62 -3.00 -11.31
CA LEU A 178 -22.98 -2.44 -11.28
C LEU A 178 -23.47 -1.97 -12.66
N ILE A 179 -22.60 -1.42 -13.49
CA ILE A 179 -22.91 -1.04 -14.86
C ILE A 179 -23.18 -2.30 -15.70
N ILE A 180 -22.31 -3.30 -15.62
CA ILE A 180 -22.47 -4.57 -16.34
C ILE A 180 -23.79 -5.26 -15.97
N ALA A 181 -24.16 -5.27 -14.69
CA ALA A 181 -25.41 -5.86 -14.23
C ALA A 181 -26.67 -5.21 -14.87
N LYS A 182 -26.57 -3.95 -15.29
CA LYS A 182 -27.67 -3.21 -15.94
C LYS A 182 -27.63 -3.27 -17.48
N THR A 183 -26.44 -3.36 -18.07
CA THR A 183 -26.24 -3.14 -19.51
C THR A 183 -25.82 -4.41 -20.25
N TYR A 184 -25.35 -5.42 -19.54
CA TYR A 184 -24.76 -6.67 -20.07
C TYR A 184 -23.53 -6.44 -20.96
N GLY A 185 -22.99 -5.19 -21.05
CA GLY A 185 -21.80 -4.82 -21.81
C GLY A 185 -20.50 -5.13 -21.07
N SER A 186 -20.23 -6.44 -20.89
CA SER A 186 -19.10 -6.89 -20.07
C SER A 186 -17.74 -6.51 -20.67
N LEU A 187 -17.56 -6.70 -21.98
CA LEU A 187 -16.29 -6.47 -22.64
C LEU A 187 -15.91 -4.97 -22.58
N GLU A 188 -16.85 -4.10 -22.95
CA GLU A 188 -16.67 -2.66 -23.03
C GLU A 188 -16.30 -2.07 -21.66
N ILE A 189 -17.03 -2.50 -20.63
CA ILE A 189 -16.85 -1.95 -19.29
C ILE A 189 -15.57 -2.48 -18.65
N TRP A 190 -15.25 -3.78 -18.74
CA TRP A 190 -13.99 -4.29 -18.19
C TRP A 190 -12.76 -3.73 -18.90
N PHE A 191 -12.86 -3.53 -20.23
CA PHE A 191 -11.80 -2.88 -20.98
C PHE A 191 -11.59 -1.43 -20.53
N SER A 192 -12.68 -0.68 -20.30
CA SER A 192 -12.63 0.68 -19.78
C SER A 192 -12.05 0.75 -18.37
N VAL A 193 -12.46 -0.14 -17.47
CA VAL A 193 -11.92 -0.26 -16.11
C VAL A 193 -10.42 -0.56 -16.16
N ALA A 194 -9.99 -1.51 -17.01
CA ALA A 194 -8.57 -1.85 -17.16
C ALA A 194 -7.73 -0.65 -17.65
N ILE A 195 -8.23 0.11 -18.63
CA ILE A 195 -7.56 1.32 -19.11
C ILE A 195 -7.45 2.38 -18.01
N ILE A 196 -8.50 2.60 -17.24
CA ILE A 196 -8.46 3.57 -16.14
C ILE A 196 -7.42 3.15 -15.08
N TYR A 197 -7.39 1.87 -14.67
CA TYR A 197 -6.33 1.35 -13.78
C TYR A 197 -4.94 1.53 -14.38
N LEU A 198 -4.76 1.23 -15.67
CA LEU A 198 -3.48 1.40 -16.36
C LEU A 198 -3.02 2.86 -16.33
N VAL A 199 -3.91 3.81 -16.64
CA VAL A 199 -3.59 5.24 -16.59
C VAL A 199 -3.20 5.67 -15.17
N MET A 200 -3.95 5.26 -14.16
CA MET A 200 -3.64 5.57 -12.75
C MET A 200 -2.27 5.00 -12.35
N THR A 201 -2.01 3.72 -12.63
CA THR A 201 -0.76 3.06 -12.26
C THR A 201 0.45 3.63 -12.99
N LEU A 202 0.33 3.91 -14.31
CA LEU A 202 1.39 4.53 -15.08
C LEU A 202 1.71 5.95 -14.61
N SER A 203 0.69 6.73 -14.24
CA SER A 203 0.86 8.09 -13.71
C SER A 203 1.65 8.07 -12.40
N ILE A 204 1.30 7.16 -11.49
CA ILE A 204 2.00 6.98 -10.22
C ILE A 204 3.42 6.44 -10.44
N SER A 205 3.59 5.45 -11.33
CA SER A 205 4.93 4.90 -11.66
C SER A 205 5.88 5.98 -12.18
N ARG A 206 5.39 6.89 -13.02
CA ARG A 206 6.19 8.02 -13.52
C ARG A 206 6.56 9.00 -12.41
N LEU A 207 5.62 9.27 -11.48
CA LEU A 207 5.90 10.11 -10.32
C LEU A 207 6.96 9.48 -9.41
N VAL A 208 6.83 8.19 -9.13
CA VAL A 208 7.82 7.42 -8.33
C VAL A 208 9.19 7.46 -8.99
N ALA A 209 9.28 7.16 -10.30
CA ALA A 209 10.54 7.22 -11.05
C ALA A 209 11.17 8.62 -11.05
N TYR A 210 10.36 9.67 -11.12
CA TYR A 210 10.84 11.05 -10.99
C TYR A 210 11.44 11.32 -9.60
N LEU A 211 10.75 10.88 -8.54
CA LEU A 211 11.24 11.02 -7.17
C LEU A 211 12.54 10.22 -6.96
N GLU A 212 12.60 8.98 -7.44
CA GLU A 212 13.81 8.16 -7.39
C GLU A 212 15.00 8.86 -8.05
N LYS A 213 14.81 9.39 -9.25
CA LYS A 213 15.88 10.13 -9.95
C LYS A 213 16.36 11.33 -9.17
N ARG A 214 15.47 12.04 -8.50
CA ARG A 214 15.82 13.22 -7.70
C ARG A 214 16.59 12.87 -6.42
N TYR A 215 16.26 11.74 -5.78
CA TYR A 215 16.92 11.32 -4.53
C TYR A 215 18.19 10.49 -4.75
N ASN A 216 18.35 9.82 -5.91
CA ASN A 216 19.55 9.02 -6.24
C ASN A 216 20.65 9.83 -6.95
N THR A 217 20.46 11.11 -7.23
CA THR A 217 21.46 11.92 -7.97
C THR A 217 22.72 12.20 -7.14
N ASP A 218 22.71 11.96 -5.84
CA ASP A 218 23.84 12.23 -4.94
C ASP A 218 24.86 11.07 -4.79
N ASP A 219 24.59 9.87 -5.33
CA ASP A 219 25.48 8.69 -5.14
C ASP A 219 26.41 8.43 -6.35
N ARG A 220 26.57 9.38 -7.28
CA ARG A 220 27.52 9.30 -8.40
C ARG A 220 28.74 10.20 -8.18
N HIS A 221 29.48 9.93 -7.11
CA HIS A 221 30.87 10.41 -6.96
C HIS A 221 31.70 9.35 -6.27
#